data_07aabd6beb44b2efc87734153adedb57
#
_entry.id   07aabd6beb44b2efc87734153adedb57
#
_cell.length_a   1.000
_cell.length_b   1.000
_cell.length_c   1.000
_cell.angle_alpha   90.00
_cell.angle_beta   90.00
_cell.angle_gamma   90.00
#
_symmetry.space_group_name_H-M   'P 1'
#
loop_
_entity.id
_entity.type
_entity.pdbx_description
1 polymer ?
#
loop_
_entity_poly.entity_id
_entity_poly.type
_entity_poly.pdbx_seq_one_letter_code
_entity_poly.pdbx_strand_id
1 'polypeptide(L)'
;MKILVLGASGQLGRCIEHVAQGATDHYHFATRETLDLSDTSAIEQFATREGIEVIINCAAYTAVDRAEDEPKQADEVNHLAVARLSGLTERLGIFLIHISTDYVFSGRSSIPYTEDMPTEPIGVYGLTKRRGEEAIQRLAPRHIILRTSWLYAPYGANFMKTMLRLGKERPEMRVVFDQVGTPTSALDLARFIVGIIEHRQLDKTGLYHFSNEGVCSWYDFAEAIFRLSGYDTQLHPIRSSEYPTRAERPHYSVLDKARVREAFGITIPHWRTALEECLQLTASLPE
;
A
#
# COMPACT_ATOMS: atom_id res chain seq x y z
N MET A 1 -17.71 10.47 -12.26
CA MET A 1 -18.05 9.34 -11.36
C MET A 1 -18.05 9.82 -9.91
N LYS A 2 -18.75 9.10 -9.02
CA LYS A 2 -18.68 9.33 -7.57
C LYS A 2 -17.90 8.21 -6.91
N ILE A 3 -16.84 8.58 -6.22
CA ILE A 3 -15.84 7.68 -5.67
C ILE A 3 -15.80 7.79 -4.15
N LEU A 4 -15.83 6.66 -3.45
CA LEU A 4 -15.60 6.60 -2.00
C LEU A 4 -14.21 6.07 -1.70
N VAL A 5 -13.40 6.84 -0.97
CA VAL A 5 -12.08 6.43 -0.49
C VAL A 5 -12.20 6.10 0.99
N LEU A 6 -12.11 4.81 1.35
CA LEU A 6 -12.06 4.34 2.72
C LEU A 6 -10.62 4.35 3.24
N GLY A 7 -10.41 4.74 4.50
CA GLY A 7 -9.09 4.87 5.10
C GLY A 7 -8.35 6.13 4.65
N ALA A 8 -9.08 7.22 4.43
CA ALA A 8 -8.56 8.50 3.92
C ALA A 8 -7.49 9.15 4.81
N SER A 9 -7.48 8.90 6.12
CA SER A 9 -6.44 9.40 7.04
C SER A 9 -5.08 8.68 6.91
N GLY A 10 -5.04 7.54 6.21
CA GLY A 10 -3.82 6.77 5.96
C GLY A 10 -2.91 7.40 4.91
N GLN A 11 -1.69 6.85 4.75
CA GLN A 11 -0.69 7.33 3.80
C GLN A 11 -1.26 7.45 2.38
N LEU A 12 -1.80 6.35 1.85
CA LEU A 12 -2.34 6.32 0.49
C LEU A 12 -3.60 7.16 0.33
N GLY A 13 -4.51 7.13 1.32
CA GLY A 13 -5.74 7.93 1.27
C GLY A 13 -5.44 9.42 1.15
N ARG A 14 -4.48 9.94 1.94
CA ARG A 14 -4.02 11.34 1.85
C ARG A 14 -3.31 11.65 0.53
N CYS A 15 -2.55 10.70 -0.03
CA CYS A 15 -1.95 10.87 -1.35
C CYS A 15 -3.02 10.90 -2.46
N ILE A 16 -4.07 10.08 -2.37
CA ILE A 16 -5.20 10.13 -3.32
C ILE A 16 -5.92 11.48 -3.20
N GLU A 17 -6.16 11.96 -1.99
CA GLU A 17 -6.76 13.29 -1.77
C GLU A 17 -5.92 14.41 -2.40
N HIS A 18 -4.60 14.34 -2.22
CA HIS A 18 -3.67 15.30 -2.83
C HIS A 18 -3.69 15.24 -4.37
N VAL A 19 -3.64 14.03 -4.95
CA VAL A 19 -3.59 13.84 -6.40
C VAL A 19 -4.94 14.15 -7.06
N ALA A 20 -6.05 13.87 -6.38
CA ALA A 20 -7.39 14.15 -6.90
C ALA A 20 -7.81 15.63 -6.83
N GLN A 21 -6.94 16.51 -6.31
CA GLN A 21 -7.18 17.96 -6.38
C GLN A 21 -7.24 18.41 -7.84
N GLY A 22 -8.39 18.86 -8.28
CA GLY A 22 -8.60 19.27 -9.67
C GLY A 22 -9.12 18.15 -10.61
N ALA A 23 -9.31 16.94 -10.10
CA ALA A 23 -10.01 15.88 -10.84
C ALA A 23 -11.46 16.27 -11.15
N THR A 24 -11.98 15.81 -12.30
CA THR A 24 -13.37 16.07 -12.69
C THR A 24 -14.39 15.17 -11.99
N ASP A 25 -13.93 14.06 -11.43
CA ASP A 25 -14.72 13.10 -10.68
C ASP A 25 -14.88 13.54 -9.21
N HIS A 26 -15.97 13.12 -8.57
CA HIS A 26 -16.28 13.49 -7.18
C HIS A 26 -15.77 12.45 -6.21
N TYR A 27 -14.81 12.83 -5.36
CA TYR A 27 -14.23 11.97 -4.33
C TYR A 27 -14.79 12.29 -2.95
N HIS A 28 -15.28 11.26 -2.26
CA HIS A 28 -15.69 11.28 -0.86
C HIS A 28 -14.60 10.58 -0.04
N PHE A 29 -13.93 11.32 0.84
CA PHE A 29 -12.84 10.82 1.68
C PHE A 29 -13.36 10.47 3.07
N ALA A 30 -13.36 9.18 3.39
CA ALA A 30 -13.86 8.67 4.66
C ALA A 30 -12.73 8.15 5.53
N THR A 31 -12.63 8.68 6.75
CA THR A 31 -11.74 8.18 7.80
C THR A 31 -12.44 7.09 8.62
N ARG A 32 -11.71 6.42 9.50
CA ARG A 32 -12.29 5.42 10.40
C ARG A 32 -13.38 6.02 11.30
N GLU A 33 -13.21 7.26 11.72
CA GLU A 33 -14.17 7.95 12.60
C GLU A 33 -15.46 8.34 11.88
N THR A 34 -15.39 8.62 10.57
CA THR A 34 -16.54 9.04 9.77
C THR A 34 -17.28 7.87 9.12
N LEU A 35 -16.54 6.83 8.70
CA LEU A 35 -17.10 5.64 8.08
C LEU A 35 -16.14 4.46 8.25
N ASP A 36 -16.33 3.66 9.30
CA ASP A 36 -15.47 2.50 9.61
C ASP A 36 -15.71 1.37 8.58
N LEU A 37 -14.63 0.77 8.07
CA LEU A 37 -14.68 -0.37 7.15
C LEU A 37 -15.47 -1.56 7.74
N SER A 38 -15.48 -1.73 9.06
CA SER A 38 -16.21 -2.81 9.74
C SER A 38 -17.73 -2.58 9.79
N ASP A 39 -18.21 -1.33 9.64
CA ASP A 39 -19.63 -0.99 9.58
C ASP A 39 -20.15 -0.99 8.13
N THR A 40 -20.37 -2.19 7.61
CA THR A 40 -20.88 -2.36 6.24
C THR A 40 -22.25 -1.74 6.03
N SER A 41 -23.09 -1.66 7.08
CA SER A 41 -24.43 -1.04 6.99
C SER A 41 -24.32 0.47 6.77
N ALA A 42 -23.45 1.15 7.50
CA ALA A 42 -23.19 2.57 7.30
C ALA A 42 -22.60 2.85 5.90
N ILE A 43 -21.68 1.97 5.41
CA ILE A 43 -21.14 2.08 4.06
C ILE A 43 -22.24 1.91 3.00
N GLU A 44 -23.15 0.93 3.17
CA GLU A 44 -24.26 0.70 2.26
C GLU A 44 -25.21 1.89 2.17
N GLN A 45 -25.59 2.45 3.33
CA GLN A 45 -26.43 3.64 3.39
C GLN A 45 -25.77 4.85 2.73
N PHE A 46 -24.48 5.07 3.02
CA PHE A 46 -23.72 6.16 2.41
C PHE A 46 -23.63 5.98 0.88
N ALA A 47 -23.20 4.81 0.43
CA ALA A 47 -23.02 4.52 -0.99
C ALA A 47 -24.31 4.66 -1.79
N THR A 48 -25.44 4.19 -1.23
CA THR A 48 -26.76 4.31 -1.86
C THR A 48 -27.22 5.76 -1.91
N ARG A 49 -27.10 6.51 -0.79
CA ARG A 49 -27.52 7.91 -0.72
C ARG A 49 -26.74 8.80 -1.68
N GLU A 50 -25.44 8.63 -1.74
CA GLU A 50 -24.55 9.43 -2.58
C GLU A 50 -24.49 8.92 -4.03
N GLY A 51 -24.92 7.70 -4.30
CA GLY A 51 -24.81 7.06 -5.62
C GLY A 51 -23.36 6.77 -5.99
N ILE A 52 -22.63 6.11 -5.08
CA ILE A 52 -21.21 5.75 -5.27
C ILE A 52 -21.08 4.69 -6.37
N GLU A 53 -20.16 4.90 -7.30
CA GLU A 53 -19.87 4.01 -8.44
C GLU A 53 -18.58 3.21 -8.26
N VAL A 54 -17.61 3.76 -7.47
CA VAL A 54 -16.31 3.15 -7.20
C VAL A 54 -15.99 3.27 -5.70
N ILE A 55 -15.51 2.20 -5.08
CA ILE A 55 -14.92 2.22 -3.75
C ILE A 55 -13.43 1.92 -3.86
N ILE A 56 -12.59 2.80 -3.31
CA ILE A 56 -11.16 2.58 -3.14
C ILE A 56 -10.92 2.24 -1.66
N ASN A 57 -10.61 0.98 -1.38
CA ASN A 57 -10.34 0.54 -0.02
C ASN A 57 -8.84 0.64 0.31
N CYS A 58 -8.45 1.74 0.96
CA CYS A 58 -7.11 1.97 1.51
C CYS A 58 -7.03 1.59 3.00
N ALA A 59 -8.17 1.24 3.64
CA ALA A 59 -8.20 0.85 5.04
C ALA A 59 -7.63 -0.56 5.23
N ALA A 60 -6.72 -0.70 6.19
CA ALA A 60 -6.13 -1.98 6.57
C ALA A 60 -5.55 -1.92 7.99
N TYR A 61 -5.44 -3.08 8.63
CA TYR A 61 -4.60 -3.28 9.79
C TYR A 61 -3.16 -3.51 9.33
N THR A 62 -2.29 -2.50 9.46
CA THR A 62 -0.91 -2.50 8.89
C THR A 62 0.20 -2.64 9.94
N ALA A 63 -0.14 -2.77 11.21
CA ALA A 63 0.84 -2.95 12.29
C ALA A 63 1.34 -4.40 12.31
N VAL A 64 2.30 -4.72 11.42
CA VAL A 64 2.78 -6.08 11.12
C VAL A 64 3.18 -6.85 12.38
N ASP A 65 3.99 -6.24 13.28
CA ASP A 65 4.43 -6.89 14.52
C ASP A 65 3.26 -7.11 15.50
N ARG A 66 2.36 -6.12 15.63
CA ARG A 66 1.18 -6.23 16.49
C ARG A 66 0.15 -7.22 15.96
N ALA A 67 0.11 -7.49 14.67
CA ALA A 67 -0.79 -8.50 14.09
C ALA A 67 -0.52 -9.88 14.68
N GLU A 68 0.73 -10.21 15.03
CA GLU A 68 1.09 -11.47 15.67
C GLU A 68 0.46 -11.61 17.08
N ASP A 69 0.28 -10.50 17.78
CA ASP A 69 -0.34 -10.45 19.12
C ASP A 69 -1.86 -10.21 19.05
N GLU A 70 -2.35 -9.58 17.97
CA GLU A 70 -3.76 -9.21 17.76
C GLU A 70 -4.38 -9.90 16.51
N PRO A 71 -4.24 -11.24 16.32
CA PRO A 71 -4.62 -11.90 15.06
C PRO A 71 -6.11 -11.78 14.73
N LYS A 72 -6.98 -11.72 15.75
CA LYS A 72 -8.43 -11.55 15.55
C LYS A 72 -8.76 -10.15 14.99
N GLN A 73 -8.09 -9.12 15.48
CA GLN A 73 -8.30 -7.75 15.00
C GLN A 73 -7.75 -7.57 13.58
N ALA A 74 -6.59 -8.15 13.30
CA ALA A 74 -6.02 -8.17 11.95
C ALA A 74 -6.94 -8.91 10.96
N ASP A 75 -7.49 -10.07 11.33
CA ASP A 75 -8.43 -10.84 10.51
C ASP A 75 -9.76 -10.11 10.32
N GLU A 76 -10.29 -9.46 11.37
CA GLU A 76 -11.52 -8.65 11.25
C GLU A 76 -11.37 -7.55 10.19
N VAL A 77 -10.28 -6.77 10.22
CA VAL A 77 -10.12 -5.61 9.33
C VAL A 77 -9.66 -6.04 7.93
N ASN A 78 -8.66 -6.95 7.83
CA ASN A 78 -8.03 -7.29 6.57
C ASN A 78 -8.78 -8.38 5.78
N HIS A 79 -9.65 -9.16 6.43
CA HIS A 79 -10.37 -10.27 5.83
C HIS A 79 -11.89 -10.11 5.96
N LEU A 80 -12.45 -10.16 7.17
CA LEU A 80 -13.91 -10.26 7.36
C LEU A 80 -14.62 -8.97 6.90
N ALA A 81 -14.12 -7.81 7.25
CA ALA A 81 -14.66 -6.53 6.77
C ALA A 81 -14.53 -6.39 5.24
N VAL A 82 -13.40 -6.84 4.68
CA VAL A 82 -13.18 -6.86 3.22
C VAL A 82 -14.16 -7.81 2.54
N ALA A 83 -14.43 -8.98 3.11
CA ALA A 83 -15.42 -9.92 2.57
C ALA A 83 -16.83 -9.32 2.56
N ARG A 84 -17.24 -8.65 3.65
CA ARG A 84 -18.53 -7.94 3.72
C ARG A 84 -18.62 -6.82 2.71
N LEU A 85 -17.54 -6.01 2.58
CA LEU A 85 -17.46 -4.95 1.57
C LEU A 85 -17.59 -5.52 0.15
N SER A 86 -16.92 -6.64 -0.14
CA SER A 86 -16.98 -7.30 -1.44
C SER A 86 -18.40 -7.75 -1.80
N GLY A 87 -19.12 -8.37 -0.85
CA GLY A 87 -20.53 -8.72 -1.05
C GLY A 87 -21.44 -7.50 -1.22
N LEU A 88 -21.13 -6.39 -0.54
CA LEU A 88 -21.84 -5.13 -0.72
C LEU A 88 -21.62 -4.55 -2.13
N THR A 89 -20.38 -4.48 -2.59
CA THR A 89 -20.05 -3.93 -3.92
C THR A 89 -20.71 -4.73 -5.04
N GLU A 90 -20.79 -6.05 -4.92
CA GLU A 90 -21.50 -6.91 -5.86
C GLU A 90 -23.01 -6.57 -5.89
N ARG A 91 -23.67 -6.52 -4.72
CA ARG A 91 -25.13 -6.22 -4.67
C ARG A 91 -25.48 -4.86 -5.22
N LEU A 92 -24.63 -3.86 -5.06
CA LEU A 92 -24.85 -2.49 -5.51
C LEU A 92 -24.27 -2.20 -6.91
N GLY A 93 -23.57 -3.14 -7.53
CA GLY A 93 -22.90 -2.94 -8.82
C GLY A 93 -21.73 -1.95 -8.77
N ILE A 94 -21.13 -1.74 -7.58
CA ILE A 94 -20.04 -0.81 -7.35
C ILE A 94 -18.70 -1.48 -7.73
N PHE A 95 -17.78 -0.73 -8.35
CA PHE A 95 -16.43 -1.20 -8.65
C PHE A 95 -15.54 -1.10 -7.41
N LEU A 96 -14.76 -2.14 -7.12
CA LEU A 96 -13.85 -2.18 -5.96
C LEU A 96 -12.39 -2.11 -6.38
N ILE A 97 -11.64 -1.11 -5.89
CA ILE A 97 -10.19 -1.07 -5.92
C ILE A 97 -9.68 -1.35 -4.51
N HIS A 98 -8.88 -2.41 -4.34
CA HIS A 98 -8.38 -2.84 -3.03
C HIS A 98 -6.86 -2.92 -2.99
N ILE A 99 -6.27 -2.43 -1.90
CA ILE A 99 -4.83 -2.45 -1.71
C ILE A 99 -4.41 -3.66 -0.89
N SER A 100 -3.53 -4.48 -1.45
CA SER A 100 -2.92 -5.64 -0.81
C SER A 100 -1.40 -5.46 -0.64
N THR A 101 -0.68 -6.53 -0.36
CA THR A 101 0.72 -6.51 0.09
C THR A 101 1.57 -7.62 -0.52
N ASP A 102 2.87 -7.39 -0.62
CA ASP A 102 3.92 -8.37 -0.88
C ASP A 102 4.05 -9.45 0.21
N TYR A 103 3.58 -9.18 1.45
CA TYR A 103 3.61 -10.14 2.57
C TYR A 103 2.72 -11.37 2.35
N VAL A 104 1.95 -11.44 1.28
CA VAL A 104 1.25 -12.67 0.86
C VAL A 104 2.21 -13.75 0.37
N PHE A 105 3.46 -13.40 0.05
CA PHE A 105 4.50 -14.32 -0.39
C PHE A 105 5.42 -14.77 0.73
N SER A 106 6.09 -15.92 0.54
CA SER A 106 7.01 -16.50 1.54
C SER A 106 8.33 -15.74 1.74
N GLY A 107 8.69 -14.88 0.78
CA GLY A 107 9.98 -14.18 0.83
C GLY A 107 11.20 -15.02 0.48
N ARG A 108 11.03 -16.24 -0.05
CA ARG A 108 12.10 -17.20 -0.35
C ARG A 108 12.47 -17.29 -1.83
N SER A 109 11.87 -16.46 -2.69
CA SER A 109 12.20 -16.43 -4.12
C SER A 109 13.58 -15.79 -4.36
N SER A 110 14.19 -16.10 -5.49
CA SER A 110 15.36 -15.42 -6.05
C SER A 110 15.05 -14.65 -7.34
N ILE A 111 13.78 -14.67 -7.76
CA ILE A 111 13.26 -13.94 -8.92
C ILE A 111 12.04 -13.14 -8.52
N PRO A 112 11.69 -12.05 -9.22
CA PRO A 112 10.51 -11.25 -8.92
C PRO A 112 9.23 -12.10 -8.88
N TYR A 113 8.39 -11.85 -7.87
CA TYR A 113 7.10 -12.52 -7.74
C TYR A 113 6.13 -11.99 -8.80
N THR A 114 5.57 -12.91 -9.60
CA THR A 114 4.45 -12.62 -10.50
C THR A 114 3.11 -12.82 -9.77
N GLU A 115 2.03 -12.27 -10.32
CA GLU A 115 0.68 -12.38 -9.75
C GLU A 115 0.17 -13.82 -9.66
N ASP A 116 0.68 -14.71 -10.53
CA ASP A 116 0.26 -16.12 -10.63
C ASP A 116 1.09 -17.06 -9.75
N MET A 117 2.16 -16.56 -9.10
CA MET A 117 2.95 -17.38 -8.18
C MET A 117 2.12 -17.71 -6.92
N PRO A 118 2.32 -18.93 -6.36
CA PRO A 118 1.67 -19.34 -5.12
C PRO A 118 1.94 -18.37 -3.98
N THR A 119 0.90 -18.04 -3.24
CA THR A 119 1.00 -17.22 -2.03
C THR A 119 1.20 -18.10 -0.80
N GLU A 120 2.24 -17.82 -0.02
CA GLU A 120 2.63 -18.57 1.19
C GLU A 120 3.03 -17.57 2.28
N PRO A 121 2.07 -16.84 2.88
CA PRO A 121 2.36 -15.83 3.90
C PRO A 121 2.98 -16.46 5.14
N ILE A 122 4.04 -15.82 5.66
CA ILE A 122 4.81 -16.29 6.81
C ILE A 122 4.35 -15.70 8.15
N GLY A 123 3.42 -14.74 8.15
CA GLY A 123 2.89 -14.09 9.35
C GLY A 123 1.41 -13.75 9.23
N VAL A 124 0.82 -13.34 10.36
CA VAL A 124 -0.60 -13.04 10.50
C VAL A 124 -1.05 -11.92 9.55
N TYR A 125 -0.25 -10.86 9.42
CA TYR A 125 -0.56 -9.75 8.52
C TYR A 125 -0.73 -10.24 7.07
N GLY A 126 0.26 -10.95 6.55
CA GLY A 126 0.21 -11.50 5.19
C GLY A 126 -0.96 -12.47 4.99
N LEU A 127 -1.19 -13.36 5.97
CA LEU A 127 -2.28 -14.33 5.93
C LEU A 127 -3.65 -13.65 5.87
N THR A 128 -3.88 -12.65 6.71
CA THR A 128 -5.18 -11.94 6.74
C THR A 128 -5.42 -11.12 5.49
N LYS A 129 -4.37 -10.49 4.93
CA LYS A 129 -4.45 -9.78 3.63
C LYS A 129 -4.76 -10.74 2.49
N ARG A 130 -4.10 -11.91 2.42
CA ARG A 130 -4.38 -12.94 1.42
C ARG A 130 -5.85 -13.42 1.49
N ARG A 131 -6.37 -13.68 2.69
CA ARG A 131 -7.78 -14.06 2.86
C ARG A 131 -8.74 -12.97 2.34
N GLY A 132 -8.39 -11.70 2.52
CA GLY A 132 -9.12 -10.57 1.94
C GLY A 132 -9.11 -10.61 0.41
N GLU A 133 -7.96 -10.89 -0.23
CA GLU A 133 -7.87 -11.08 -1.68
C GLU A 133 -8.78 -12.22 -2.17
N GLU A 134 -8.71 -13.38 -1.51
CA GLU A 134 -9.54 -14.56 -1.82
C GLU A 134 -11.05 -14.24 -1.70
N ALA A 135 -11.44 -13.45 -0.70
CA ALA A 135 -12.81 -12.99 -0.54
C ALA A 135 -13.27 -12.07 -1.67
N ILE A 136 -12.44 -11.11 -2.07
CA ILE A 136 -12.73 -10.21 -3.20
C ILE A 136 -12.89 -11.01 -4.49
N GLN A 137 -11.94 -11.88 -4.83
CA GLN A 137 -11.96 -12.69 -6.05
C GLN A 137 -13.21 -13.57 -6.14
N ARG A 138 -13.71 -14.04 -4.99
CA ARG A 138 -14.93 -14.87 -4.94
C ARG A 138 -16.22 -14.06 -4.99
N LEU A 139 -16.27 -12.86 -4.38
CA LEU A 139 -17.51 -12.15 -4.06
C LEU A 139 -17.71 -10.86 -4.88
N ALA A 140 -16.67 -10.30 -5.45
CA ALA A 140 -16.74 -9.03 -6.18
C ALA A 140 -16.15 -9.19 -7.61
N PRO A 141 -16.95 -9.54 -8.62
CA PRO A 141 -16.46 -9.77 -9.98
C PRO A 141 -15.88 -8.50 -10.63
N ARG A 142 -16.31 -7.31 -10.20
CA ARG A 142 -15.82 -6.03 -10.70
C ARG A 142 -14.82 -5.42 -9.73
N HIS A 143 -13.55 -5.87 -9.80
CA HIS A 143 -12.51 -5.41 -8.91
C HIS A 143 -11.14 -5.24 -9.56
N ILE A 144 -10.32 -4.42 -8.95
CA ILE A 144 -8.87 -4.40 -9.08
C ILE A 144 -8.25 -4.60 -7.69
N ILE A 145 -7.37 -5.59 -7.55
CA ILE A 145 -6.53 -5.76 -6.37
C ILE A 145 -5.11 -5.32 -6.74
N LEU A 146 -4.52 -4.42 -5.93
CA LEU A 146 -3.15 -3.94 -6.11
C LEU A 146 -2.29 -4.43 -4.94
N ARG A 147 -1.41 -5.42 -5.18
CA ARG A 147 -0.35 -5.75 -4.23
C ARG A 147 0.76 -4.72 -4.37
N THR A 148 1.17 -4.16 -3.24
CA THR A 148 2.27 -3.18 -3.17
C THR A 148 3.27 -3.57 -2.09
N SER A 149 4.46 -2.96 -2.10
CA SER A 149 5.53 -3.23 -1.14
C SER A 149 6.11 -1.93 -0.59
N TRP A 150 6.54 -1.93 0.66
CA TRP A 150 7.34 -0.87 1.31
C TRP A 150 6.79 0.53 1.06
N LEU A 151 5.47 0.70 1.27
CA LEU A 151 4.77 1.95 0.99
C LEU A 151 5.26 3.07 1.92
N TYR A 152 5.63 4.20 1.32
CA TYR A 152 6.01 5.42 2.03
C TYR A 152 5.35 6.65 1.42
N ALA A 153 5.23 7.71 2.22
CA ALA A 153 4.53 8.93 1.84
C ALA A 153 5.07 10.13 2.60
N PRO A 154 4.79 11.36 2.17
CA PRO A 154 5.02 12.56 2.97
C PRO A 154 4.10 12.60 4.21
N TYR A 155 3.06 11.78 4.22
CA TYR A 155 2.04 11.69 5.27
C TYR A 155 2.19 10.46 6.14
N GLY A 156 1.70 10.57 7.40
CA GLY A 156 1.66 9.45 8.34
C GLY A 156 3.03 8.98 8.82
N ALA A 157 3.06 7.86 9.51
CA ALA A 157 4.30 7.22 9.98
C ALA A 157 4.78 6.18 8.98
N ASN A 158 6.05 6.24 8.57
CA ASN A 158 6.67 5.29 7.65
C ASN A 158 8.20 5.29 7.82
N PHE A 159 8.87 4.38 7.09
CA PHE A 159 10.32 4.22 7.18
C PHE A 159 11.07 5.50 6.78
N MET A 160 10.68 6.16 5.67
CA MET A 160 11.33 7.40 5.21
C MET A 160 11.28 8.49 6.30
N LYS A 161 10.11 8.76 6.86
CA LYS A 161 9.96 9.77 7.93
C LYS A 161 10.72 9.39 9.21
N THR A 162 10.79 8.09 9.52
CA THR A 162 11.59 7.60 10.63
C THR A 162 13.08 7.86 10.39
N MET A 163 13.58 7.60 9.19
CA MET A 163 14.97 7.89 8.82
C MET A 163 15.26 9.39 8.87
N LEU A 164 14.37 10.23 8.32
CA LEU A 164 14.52 11.68 8.38
C LEU A 164 14.64 12.21 9.82
N ARG A 165 13.81 11.71 10.73
CA ARG A 165 13.88 12.10 12.15
C ARG A 165 15.17 11.61 12.80
N LEU A 166 15.48 10.32 12.66
CA LEU A 166 16.66 9.72 13.30
C LEU A 166 17.98 10.24 12.73
N GLY A 167 18.03 10.59 11.44
CA GLY A 167 19.20 11.19 10.81
C GLY A 167 19.55 12.58 11.36
N LYS A 168 18.56 13.31 11.88
CA LYS A 168 18.80 14.57 12.61
C LYS A 168 19.31 14.35 14.04
N GLU A 169 18.90 13.24 14.67
CA GLU A 169 19.10 13.00 16.09
C GLU A 169 20.35 12.16 16.41
N ARG A 170 20.85 11.37 15.45
CA ARG A 170 21.87 10.34 15.71
C ARG A 170 23.06 10.47 14.79
N PRO A 171 24.32 10.35 15.33
CA PRO A 171 25.53 10.37 14.52
C PRO A 171 25.74 9.06 13.72
N GLU A 172 25.14 7.97 14.19
CA GLU A 172 25.24 6.66 13.53
C GLU A 172 23.96 5.83 13.70
N MET A 173 23.71 4.93 12.75
CA MET A 173 22.58 4.02 12.76
C MET A 173 22.92 2.66 12.14
N ARG A 174 22.24 1.61 12.59
CA ARG A 174 22.32 0.25 12.07
C ARG A 174 21.05 -0.07 11.31
N VAL A 175 21.17 -0.52 10.04
CA VAL A 175 20.04 -0.81 9.17
C VAL A 175 20.21 -2.14 8.47
N VAL A 176 19.13 -2.92 8.39
CA VAL A 176 19.12 -4.26 7.78
C VAL A 176 19.41 -4.18 6.28
N PHE A 177 20.33 -5.03 5.79
CA PHE A 177 20.73 -5.09 4.38
C PHE A 177 20.32 -6.37 3.66
N ASP A 178 19.96 -7.44 4.39
CA ASP A 178 19.61 -8.77 3.86
C ASP A 178 18.10 -9.00 3.65
N GLN A 179 17.31 -7.93 3.68
CA GLN A 179 15.93 -7.88 3.21
C GLN A 179 15.88 -7.02 1.95
N VAL A 180 15.41 -7.61 0.86
CA VAL A 180 15.44 -7.01 -0.48
C VAL A 180 14.02 -6.86 -1.03
N GLY A 181 13.70 -5.67 -1.47
CA GLY A 181 12.37 -5.31 -1.98
C GLY A 181 12.40 -4.07 -2.86
N THR A 182 11.26 -3.43 -3.01
CA THR A 182 11.15 -2.16 -3.72
C THR A 182 10.32 -1.18 -2.90
N PRO A 183 10.86 -0.01 -2.53
CA PRO A 183 10.07 1.07 -1.94
C PRO A 183 9.03 1.58 -2.94
N THR A 184 7.80 1.81 -2.46
CA THR A 184 6.72 2.35 -3.27
C THR A 184 6.28 3.69 -2.74
N SER A 185 6.38 4.74 -3.57
CA SER A 185 5.79 6.03 -3.27
C SER A 185 4.27 5.94 -3.33
N ALA A 186 3.62 6.29 -2.23
CA ALA A 186 2.16 6.37 -2.20
C ALA A 186 1.60 7.44 -3.15
N LEU A 187 2.40 8.43 -3.55
CA LEU A 187 2.04 9.40 -4.59
C LEU A 187 1.91 8.73 -5.96
N ASP A 188 2.88 7.89 -6.34
CA ASP A 188 2.83 7.19 -7.61
C ASP A 188 1.71 6.16 -7.66
N LEU A 189 1.50 5.43 -6.57
CA LEU A 189 0.35 4.52 -6.45
C LEU A 189 -0.98 5.28 -6.52
N ALA A 190 -1.07 6.46 -5.87
CA ALA A 190 -2.25 7.32 -5.95
C ALA A 190 -2.51 7.84 -7.36
N ARG A 191 -1.46 8.31 -8.07
CA ARG A 191 -1.56 8.74 -9.48
C ARG A 191 -2.06 7.61 -10.37
N PHE A 192 -1.55 6.41 -10.16
CA PHE A 192 -2.02 5.23 -10.90
C PHE A 192 -3.50 4.94 -10.62
N ILE A 193 -3.93 4.92 -9.36
CA ILE A 193 -5.33 4.66 -8.98
C ILE A 193 -6.27 5.75 -9.54
N VAL A 194 -5.92 7.01 -9.38
CA VAL A 194 -6.71 8.13 -9.93
C VAL A 194 -6.75 8.04 -11.46
N GLY A 195 -5.62 7.73 -12.11
CA GLY A 195 -5.52 7.53 -13.56
C GLY A 195 -6.43 6.42 -14.09
N ILE A 196 -6.58 5.29 -13.37
CA ILE A 196 -7.54 4.22 -13.73
C ILE A 196 -8.96 4.81 -13.85
N ILE A 197 -9.34 5.66 -12.92
CA ILE A 197 -10.68 6.27 -12.86
C ILE A 197 -10.84 7.32 -13.94
N GLU A 198 -9.90 8.25 -14.09
CA GLU A 198 -9.94 9.33 -15.08
C GLU A 198 -9.96 8.81 -16.52
N HIS A 199 -9.18 7.75 -16.81
CA HIS A 199 -9.14 7.12 -18.12
C HIS A 199 -10.23 6.05 -18.32
N ARG A 200 -11.15 5.88 -17.35
CA ARG A 200 -12.28 4.91 -17.41
C ARG A 200 -11.82 3.45 -17.64
N GLN A 201 -10.69 3.06 -17.07
CA GLN A 201 -10.09 1.73 -17.26
C GLN A 201 -10.62 0.68 -16.26
N LEU A 202 -11.89 0.79 -15.86
CA LEU A 202 -12.55 -0.12 -14.91
C LEU A 202 -12.99 -1.47 -15.53
N ASP A 203 -12.79 -1.67 -16.81
CA ASP A 203 -12.95 -2.94 -17.51
C ASP A 203 -11.77 -3.91 -17.26
N LYS A 204 -10.61 -3.38 -16.83
CA LYS A 204 -9.40 -4.14 -16.55
C LYS A 204 -9.42 -4.75 -15.14
N THR A 205 -10.40 -5.65 -14.92
CA THR A 205 -10.54 -6.33 -13.63
C THR A 205 -9.40 -7.34 -13.37
N GLY A 206 -9.10 -7.59 -12.10
CA GLY A 206 -8.14 -8.61 -11.70
C GLY A 206 -7.15 -8.18 -10.63
N LEU A 207 -6.11 -8.99 -10.46
CA LEU A 207 -5.02 -8.77 -9.51
C LEU A 207 -3.77 -8.30 -10.25
N TYR A 208 -3.14 -7.26 -9.73
CA TYR A 208 -1.95 -6.63 -10.28
C TYR A 208 -0.94 -6.32 -9.20
N HIS A 209 0.33 -6.27 -9.58
CA HIS A 209 1.41 -5.77 -8.75
C HIS A 209 1.74 -4.32 -9.11
N PHE A 210 1.87 -3.46 -8.11
CA PHE A 210 2.36 -2.09 -8.30
C PHE A 210 3.38 -1.75 -7.23
N SER A 211 4.61 -1.50 -7.64
CA SER A 211 5.68 -0.84 -6.88
C SER A 211 6.52 0.01 -7.82
N ASN A 212 7.30 0.95 -7.30
CA ASN A 212 8.24 1.67 -8.15
C ASN A 212 9.24 0.71 -8.83
N GLU A 213 9.93 1.13 -9.87
CA GLU A 213 10.97 0.32 -10.52
C GLU A 213 12.27 0.30 -9.70
N GLY A 214 13.07 -0.73 -9.92
CA GLY A 214 14.33 -0.95 -9.21
C GLY A 214 14.19 -1.86 -8.01
N VAL A 215 15.31 -2.15 -7.37
CA VAL A 215 15.44 -3.07 -6.23
C VAL A 215 16.44 -2.49 -5.25
N CYS A 216 16.23 -2.62 -3.94
CA CYS A 216 17.16 -2.23 -2.91
C CYS A 216 16.93 -2.99 -1.60
N SER A 217 17.88 -2.90 -0.67
CA SER A 217 17.70 -3.27 0.73
C SER A 217 17.15 -2.08 1.55
N TRP A 218 16.74 -2.32 2.79
CA TRP A 218 16.42 -1.23 3.73
C TRP A 218 17.63 -0.33 3.99
N TYR A 219 18.85 -0.91 3.99
CA TYR A 219 20.09 -0.15 4.11
C TYR A 219 20.28 0.80 2.93
N ASP A 220 20.12 0.33 1.68
CA ASP A 220 20.25 1.17 0.50
C ASP A 220 19.18 2.28 0.45
N PHE A 221 17.97 1.96 0.93
CA PHE A 221 16.89 2.96 1.00
C PHE A 221 17.19 4.04 2.06
N ALA A 222 17.71 3.65 3.25
CA ALA A 222 18.14 4.60 4.27
C ALA A 222 19.31 5.47 3.79
N GLU A 223 20.31 4.87 3.10
CA GLU A 223 21.44 5.60 2.51
C GLU A 223 20.98 6.66 1.53
N ALA A 224 20.06 6.29 0.63
CA ALA A 224 19.50 7.23 -0.34
C ALA A 224 18.73 8.38 0.34
N ILE A 225 17.94 8.09 1.39
CA ILE A 225 17.22 9.11 2.17
C ILE A 225 18.22 10.10 2.79
N PHE A 226 19.28 9.60 3.45
CA PHE A 226 20.27 10.46 4.11
C PHE A 226 21.05 11.31 3.13
N ARG A 227 21.52 10.71 2.04
CA ARG A 227 22.24 11.43 1.00
C ARG A 227 21.40 12.55 0.37
N LEU A 228 20.14 12.26 0.02
CA LEU A 228 19.23 13.24 -0.58
C LEU A 228 18.79 14.33 0.40
N SER A 229 18.84 14.05 1.71
CA SER A 229 18.49 14.99 2.77
C SER A 229 19.70 15.76 3.34
N GLY A 230 20.92 15.46 2.87
CA GLY A 230 22.15 16.11 3.34
C GLY A 230 22.53 15.75 4.76
N TYR A 231 22.26 14.52 5.21
CA TYR A 231 22.62 14.06 6.55
C TYR A 231 23.95 13.30 6.53
N ASP A 232 24.85 13.64 7.49
CA ASP A 232 26.17 13.00 7.67
C ASP A 232 26.13 11.79 8.61
N THR A 233 24.95 11.32 9.00
CA THR A 233 24.75 10.14 9.87
C THR A 233 25.39 8.91 9.24
N GLN A 234 26.29 8.24 9.95
CA GLN A 234 26.94 7.02 9.48
C GLN A 234 25.95 5.84 9.52
N LEU A 235 25.82 5.12 8.40
CA LEU A 235 24.99 3.92 8.32
C LEU A 235 25.86 2.66 8.34
N HIS A 236 25.49 1.71 9.21
CA HIS A 236 26.13 0.40 9.33
C HIS A 236 25.16 -0.69 8.88
N PRO A 237 25.50 -1.47 7.83
CA PRO A 237 24.66 -2.59 7.42
C PRO A 237 24.71 -3.71 8.46
N ILE A 238 23.53 -4.25 8.80
CA ILE A 238 23.37 -5.39 9.70
C ILE A 238 22.47 -6.46 9.08
N ARG A 239 22.57 -7.68 9.58
CA ARG A 239 21.69 -8.79 9.18
C ARG A 239 20.36 -8.71 9.94
N SER A 240 19.31 -9.31 9.38
CA SER A 240 18.02 -9.48 10.06
C SER A 240 18.14 -10.18 11.40
N SER A 241 19.08 -11.14 11.53
CA SER A 241 19.38 -11.84 12.81
C SER A 241 19.88 -10.93 13.92
N GLU A 242 20.43 -9.75 13.58
CA GLU A 242 20.90 -8.73 14.54
C GLU A 242 19.82 -7.71 14.91
N TYR A 243 18.67 -7.77 14.24
CA TYR A 243 17.51 -6.90 14.47
C TYR A 243 16.23 -7.74 14.62
N PRO A 244 16.07 -8.46 15.74
CA PRO A 244 14.91 -9.32 15.95
C PRO A 244 13.61 -8.50 15.98
N THR A 245 12.60 -8.97 15.25
CA THR A 245 11.24 -8.40 15.22
C THR A 245 10.23 -9.48 15.62
N ARG A 246 9.01 -9.06 16.06
CA ARG A 246 7.97 -9.98 16.47
C ARG A 246 7.46 -10.82 15.28
N ALA A 247 7.19 -10.16 14.17
CA ALA A 247 6.84 -10.82 12.92
C ALA A 247 8.09 -11.14 12.11
N GLU A 248 8.13 -12.32 11.50
CA GLU A 248 9.14 -12.66 10.49
C GLU A 248 8.93 -11.77 9.25
N ARG A 249 10.02 -11.25 8.70
CA ARG A 249 9.97 -10.42 7.49
C ARG A 249 10.51 -11.18 6.29
N PRO A 250 9.87 -11.02 5.11
CA PRO A 250 10.37 -11.63 3.88
C PRO A 250 11.81 -11.16 3.56
N HIS A 251 12.71 -12.09 3.25
CA HIS A 251 14.06 -11.73 2.79
C HIS A 251 14.04 -11.15 1.37
N TYR A 252 13.08 -11.58 0.56
CA TYR A 252 12.90 -11.10 -0.81
C TYR A 252 11.43 -10.79 -1.08
N SER A 253 11.11 -9.57 -1.47
CA SER A 253 9.74 -9.12 -1.73
C SER A 253 9.58 -8.30 -3.02
N VAL A 254 10.49 -8.50 -3.98
CA VAL A 254 10.41 -7.81 -5.27
C VAL A 254 9.23 -8.34 -6.08
N LEU A 255 8.36 -7.42 -6.48
CA LEU A 255 7.18 -7.71 -7.30
C LEU A 255 7.51 -7.51 -8.79
N ASP A 256 7.09 -8.44 -9.66
CA ASP A 256 7.05 -8.22 -11.11
C ASP A 256 5.90 -7.26 -11.45
N LYS A 257 6.13 -6.32 -12.34
CA LYS A 257 5.17 -5.29 -12.75
C LYS A 257 4.82 -5.34 -14.24
N ALA A 258 5.21 -6.43 -14.92
CA ALA A 258 4.96 -6.57 -16.37
C ALA A 258 3.46 -6.51 -16.68
N ARG A 259 2.64 -7.23 -15.91
CA ARG A 259 1.19 -7.30 -16.11
C ARG A 259 0.51 -5.93 -15.97
N VAL A 260 0.83 -5.15 -14.94
CA VAL A 260 0.22 -3.82 -14.76
C VAL A 260 0.66 -2.83 -15.83
N ARG A 261 1.95 -2.86 -16.24
CA ARG A 261 2.45 -2.01 -17.32
C ARG A 261 1.76 -2.30 -18.64
N GLU A 262 1.64 -3.57 -18.99
CA GLU A 262 0.98 -4.02 -20.24
C GLU A 262 -0.51 -3.70 -20.22
N ALA A 263 -1.21 -4.07 -19.15
CA ALA A 263 -2.66 -3.88 -19.04
C ALA A 263 -3.06 -2.41 -19.10
N PHE A 264 -2.33 -1.53 -18.42
CA PHE A 264 -2.71 -0.12 -18.28
C PHE A 264 -1.92 0.84 -19.18
N GLY A 265 -0.91 0.35 -19.89
CA GLY A 265 -0.07 1.18 -20.78
C GLY A 265 0.75 2.23 -20.03
N ILE A 266 1.20 1.93 -18.81
CA ILE A 266 1.88 2.88 -17.93
C ILE A 266 3.39 2.67 -17.89
N THR A 267 4.10 3.76 -17.60
CA THR A 267 5.51 3.74 -17.17
C THR A 267 5.58 4.04 -15.68
N ILE A 268 6.29 3.22 -14.93
CA ILE A 268 6.44 3.37 -13.49
C ILE A 268 7.82 4.00 -13.21
N PRO A 269 7.90 5.08 -12.41
CA PRO A 269 9.17 5.71 -12.07
C PRO A 269 10.07 4.78 -11.25
N HIS A 270 11.40 4.98 -11.37
CA HIS A 270 12.37 4.31 -10.50
C HIS A 270 12.23 4.83 -9.06
N TRP A 271 12.40 3.95 -8.06
CA TRP A 271 12.18 4.28 -6.65
C TRP A 271 13.01 5.48 -6.14
N ARG A 272 14.21 5.71 -6.72
CA ARG A 272 15.04 6.88 -6.34
C ARG A 272 14.43 8.18 -6.79
N THR A 273 13.92 8.25 -8.02
CA THR A 273 13.22 9.43 -8.55
C THR A 273 11.95 9.71 -7.74
N ALA A 274 11.19 8.64 -7.43
CA ALA A 274 10.01 8.74 -6.59
C ALA A 274 10.34 9.22 -5.16
N LEU A 275 11.49 8.79 -4.60
CA LEU A 275 11.97 9.24 -3.30
C LEU A 275 12.33 10.74 -3.32
N GLU A 276 13.04 11.20 -4.33
CA GLU A 276 13.39 12.64 -4.49
C GLU A 276 12.13 13.51 -4.49
N GLU A 277 11.12 13.14 -5.27
CA GLU A 277 9.85 13.87 -5.32
C GLU A 277 9.13 13.86 -3.97
N CYS A 278 9.08 12.69 -3.32
CA CYS A 278 8.43 12.55 -2.02
C CYS A 278 9.12 13.39 -0.93
N LEU A 279 10.45 13.46 -0.94
CA LEU A 279 11.22 14.29 -0.01
C LEU A 279 10.96 15.79 -0.24
N GLN A 280 10.91 16.23 -1.49
CA GLN A 280 10.59 17.62 -1.85
C GLN A 280 9.19 18.01 -1.36
N LEU A 281 8.20 17.14 -1.60
CA LEU A 281 6.85 17.40 -1.09
C LEU A 281 6.82 17.39 0.45
N THR A 282 7.55 16.46 1.10
CA THR A 282 7.63 16.42 2.57
C THR A 282 8.18 17.71 3.16
N ALA A 283 9.19 18.31 2.51
CA ALA A 283 9.78 19.58 2.95
C ALA A 283 8.86 20.79 2.73
N SER A 284 7.90 20.71 1.82
CA SER A 284 6.92 21.78 1.54
C SER A 284 5.67 21.74 2.41
N LEU A 285 5.44 20.64 3.12
CA LEU A 285 4.30 20.51 4.03
C LEU A 285 4.57 21.20 5.35
N PRO A 286 3.57 21.87 5.97
CA PRO A 286 3.70 22.39 7.32
C PRO A 286 3.95 21.24 8.31
N GLU A 287 4.79 21.53 9.34
CA GLU A 287 5.12 20.58 10.42
C GLU A 287 3.89 20.17 11.24
#